data_b840a18d10cd0ff2eefb2c252960521a
#
_entry.id   b840a18d10cd0ff2eefb2c252960521a
#
_cell.length_a   1.000
_cell.length_b   1.000
_cell.length_c   1.000
_cell.angle_alpha   90.00
_cell.angle_beta   90.00
_cell.angle_gamma   90.00
#
_symmetry.space_group_name_H-M   'P 1'
#
loop_
_entity.id
_entity.type
_entity.pdbx_description
1 polymer ?
#
loop_
_entity_poly.entity_id
_entity_poly.type
_entity_poly.pdbx_seq_one_letter_code
_entity_poly.pdbx_strand_id
1 'polypeptide(L)'
;DKMFSQIKILFTPDKYKLIVIPSYRTPEKIIKKANNIFSHNHLVIKKIDKKAYLSSLDLADIIVVTCDSTSMISEAAITSKPIYIANMKAKRNNYRFKNFYSQFKEMKIIKDLEEFQDGIDLWTYNKLDETKRIVPLIKERMKKNGII
;
A
#
# COMPACT_ATOMS: atom_id res chain seq x y z
N ASP A 1 -12.33 10.85 -8.59
CA ASP A 1 -13.31 10.07 -9.34
C ASP A 1 -12.64 9.02 -10.25
N LYS A 2 -11.59 9.39 -10.98
CA LYS A 2 -10.89 8.49 -11.91
C LYS A 2 -10.37 7.21 -11.22
N MET A 3 -9.77 7.33 -10.03
CA MET A 3 -9.24 6.20 -9.26
C MET A 3 -10.33 5.17 -8.88
N PHE A 4 -11.47 5.61 -8.35
CA PHE A 4 -12.55 4.66 -8.00
C PHE A 4 -13.13 3.97 -9.23
N SER A 5 -13.27 4.69 -10.36
CA SER A 5 -13.70 4.08 -11.61
C SER A 5 -12.68 3.06 -12.11
N GLN A 6 -11.40 3.36 -12.02
CA GLN A 6 -10.33 2.42 -12.39
C GLN A 6 -10.36 1.18 -11.51
N ILE A 7 -10.42 1.32 -10.17
CA ILE A 7 -10.51 0.17 -9.26
C ILE A 7 -11.74 -0.68 -9.56
N LYS A 8 -12.90 -0.07 -9.81
CA LYS A 8 -14.14 -0.80 -10.13
C LYS A 8 -14.04 -1.61 -11.43
N ILE A 9 -13.31 -1.09 -12.42
CA ILE A 9 -13.10 -1.78 -13.71
C ILE A 9 -12.10 -2.94 -13.54
N LEU A 10 -11.01 -2.72 -12.82
CA LEU A 10 -9.93 -3.70 -12.67
C LEU A 10 -10.30 -4.84 -11.72
N PHE A 11 -11.03 -4.54 -10.65
CA PHE A 11 -11.36 -5.52 -9.61
C PHE A 11 -12.87 -5.80 -9.58
N THR A 12 -13.33 -6.59 -10.54
CA THR A 12 -14.74 -6.95 -10.66
C THR A 12 -15.18 -7.91 -9.55
N PRO A 13 -16.43 -7.81 -9.04
CA PRO A 13 -16.90 -8.58 -7.88
C PRO A 13 -16.96 -10.09 -8.07
N ASP A 14 -17.04 -10.56 -9.31
CA ASP A 14 -16.99 -11.96 -9.69
C ASP A 14 -15.61 -12.61 -9.48
N LYS A 15 -14.55 -11.80 -9.57
CA LYS A 15 -13.17 -12.27 -9.42
C LYS A 15 -12.51 -11.81 -8.12
N TYR A 16 -12.87 -10.65 -7.60
CA TYR A 16 -12.19 -10.03 -6.48
C TYR A 16 -13.13 -9.61 -5.37
N LYS A 17 -12.70 -9.81 -4.13
CA LYS A 17 -13.34 -9.22 -2.95
C LYS A 17 -12.47 -8.10 -2.40
N LEU A 18 -12.93 -6.85 -2.53
CA LEU A 18 -12.20 -5.71 -2.02
C LEU A 18 -12.49 -5.47 -0.53
N ILE A 19 -11.45 -5.06 0.19
CA ILE A 19 -11.56 -4.44 1.51
C ILE A 19 -11.06 -3.01 1.36
N VAL A 20 -11.94 -2.05 1.45
CA VAL A 20 -11.63 -0.62 1.30
C VAL A 20 -11.45 0.02 2.67
N ILE A 21 -10.28 0.57 2.93
CA ILE A 21 -9.90 1.07 4.25
C ILE A 21 -9.49 2.54 4.15
N PRO A 22 -10.09 3.44 4.96
CA PRO A 22 -9.66 4.83 5.03
C PRO A 22 -8.41 5.00 5.90
N SER A 23 -7.61 6.00 5.59
CA SER A 23 -6.53 6.50 6.46
C SER A 23 -6.99 7.72 7.26
N TYR A 24 -6.19 8.14 8.26
CA TYR A 24 -6.44 9.38 9.02
C TYR A 24 -6.56 10.64 8.14
N ARG A 25 -6.00 10.61 6.93
CA ARG A 25 -6.06 11.72 5.98
C ARG A 25 -7.22 11.64 5.00
N THR A 26 -7.99 10.55 5.04
CA THR A 26 -9.11 10.35 4.11
C THR A 26 -10.30 11.23 4.53
N PRO A 27 -10.70 12.21 3.72
CA PRO A 27 -11.87 13.04 4.04
C PRO A 27 -13.14 12.21 4.12
N GLU A 28 -14.06 12.57 5.04
CA GLU A 28 -15.32 11.85 5.24
C GLU A 28 -16.16 11.72 3.95
N LYS A 29 -16.16 12.75 3.12
CA LYS A 29 -16.84 12.73 1.81
C LYS A 29 -16.30 11.63 0.88
N ILE A 30 -15.01 11.30 0.97
CA ILE A 30 -14.40 10.23 0.20
C ILE A 30 -14.79 8.86 0.77
N ILE A 31 -14.86 8.73 2.09
CA ILE A 31 -15.36 7.50 2.75
C ILE A 31 -16.81 7.22 2.36
N LYS A 32 -17.68 8.22 2.43
CA LYS A 32 -19.09 8.14 1.99
C LYS A 32 -19.18 7.72 0.52
N LYS A 33 -18.36 8.31 -0.35
CA LYS A 33 -18.32 7.97 -1.77
C LYS A 33 -17.86 6.54 -2.00
N ALA A 34 -16.77 6.11 -1.35
CA ALA A 34 -16.29 4.73 -1.43
C ALA A 34 -17.37 3.74 -0.97
N ASN A 35 -18.07 4.05 0.14
CA ASN A 35 -19.17 3.23 0.62
C ASN A 35 -20.30 3.10 -0.43
N ASN A 36 -20.71 4.19 -1.05
CA ASN A 36 -21.78 4.16 -2.07
C ASN A 36 -21.38 3.35 -3.32
N ILE A 37 -20.11 3.35 -3.68
CA ILE A 37 -19.61 2.66 -4.88
C ILE A 37 -19.37 1.18 -4.63
N PHE A 38 -18.83 0.82 -3.46
CA PHE A 38 -18.27 -0.51 -3.22
C PHE A 38 -19.06 -1.39 -2.23
N SER A 39 -19.91 -0.81 -1.36
CA SER A 39 -20.50 -1.58 -0.25
C SER A 39 -21.47 -2.69 -0.66
N HIS A 40 -22.01 -2.69 -1.89
CA HIS A 40 -22.91 -3.73 -2.37
C HIS A 40 -22.21 -5.10 -2.53
N ASN A 41 -20.99 -5.07 -3.03
CA ASN A 41 -20.26 -6.30 -3.38
C ASN A 41 -18.97 -6.51 -2.58
N HIS A 42 -18.53 -5.48 -1.85
CA HIS A 42 -17.22 -5.40 -1.20
C HIS A 42 -17.36 -4.92 0.24
N LEU A 43 -16.33 -5.11 1.05
CA LEU A 43 -16.29 -4.59 2.42
C LEU A 43 -15.71 -3.18 2.43
N VAL A 44 -16.43 -2.22 3.03
CA VAL A 44 -15.96 -0.85 3.23
C VAL A 44 -15.88 -0.57 4.73
N ILE A 45 -14.67 -0.35 5.22
CA ILE A 45 -14.43 0.07 6.61
C ILE A 45 -14.70 1.58 6.69
N LYS A 46 -15.69 1.97 7.47
CA LYS A 46 -16.15 3.37 7.55
C LYS A 46 -15.39 4.22 8.56
N LYS A 47 -14.76 3.57 9.54
CA LYS A 47 -13.98 4.23 10.59
C LYS A 47 -12.55 3.72 10.54
N ILE A 48 -11.63 4.54 11.01
CA ILE A 48 -10.23 4.15 11.13
C ILE A 48 -10.13 3.05 12.20
N ASP A 49 -9.65 1.90 11.78
CA ASP A 49 -9.48 0.72 12.62
C ASP A 49 -8.14 0.07 12.31
N LYS A 50 -7.21 0.15 13.28
CA LYS A 50 -5.87 -0.41 13.14
C LYS A 50 -5.89 -1.94 13.03
N LYS A 51 -6.79 -2.62 13.74
CA LYS A 51 -6.90 -4.09 13.66
C LYS A 51 -7.40 -4.50 12.29
N ALA A 52 -8.47 -3.87 11.80
CA ALA A 52 -8.98 -4.13 10.45
C ALA A 52 -7.91 -3.88 9.38
N TYR A 53 -7.12 -2.79 9.52
CA TYR A 53 -6.02 -2.49 8.60
C TYR A 53 -4.94 -3.58 8.60
N LEU A 54 -4.42 -3.96 9.76
CA LEU A 54 -3.37 -4.97 9.87
C LEU A 54 -3.86 -6.35 9.41
N SER A 55 -5.08 -6.75 9.81
CA SER A 55 -5.69 -8.01 9.36
C SER A 55 -5.89 -8.02 7.84
N SER A 56 -6.25 -6.88 7.24
CA SER A 56 -6.42 -6.79 5.79
C SER A 56 -5.09 -6.90 5.05
N LEU A 57 -4.00 -6.35 5.58
CA LEU A 57 -2.67 -6.54 5.01
C LEU A 57 -2.25 -8.03 5.03
N ASP A 58 -2.61 -8.73 6.11
CA ASP A 58 -2.29 -10.15 6.26
C ASP A 58 -3.13 -11.04 5.34
N LEU A 59 -4.42 -10.75 5.18
CA LEU A 59 -5.36 -11.54 4.39
C LEU A 59 -5.32 -11.26 2.88
N ALA A 60 -4.87 -10.08 2.46
CA ALA A 60 -4.91 -9.68 1.06
C ALA A 60 -3.96 -10.51 0.19
N ASP A 61 -4.38 -10.85 -1.02
CA ASP A 61 -3.51 -11.40 -2.07
C ASP A 61 -2.84 -10.29 -2.87
N ILE A 62 -3.52 -9.14 -3.00
CA ILE A 62 -3.07 -7.95 -3.71
C ILE A 62 -3.36 -6.72 -2.85
N ILE A 63 -2.42 -5.81 -2.76
CA ILE A 63 -2.56 -4.58 -1.99
C ILE A 63 -2.53 -3.38 -2.95
N VAL A 64 -3.53 -2.50 -2.85
CA VAL A 64 -3.56 -1.24 -3.59
C VAL A 64 -3.42 -0.08 -2.60
N VAL A 65 -2.41 0.75 -2.76
CA VAL A 65 -2.14 1.91 -1.90
C VAL A 65 -2.17 3.19 -2.72
N THR A 66 -2.77 4.24 -2.18
CA THR A 66 -2.74 5.57 -2.81
C THR A 66 -1.34 6.20 -2.73
N CYS A 67 -0.92 6.88 -3.78
CA CYS A 67 0.45 7.43 -3.92
C CYS A 67 0.83 8.52 -2.91
N ASP A 68 -0.05 8.92 -2.01
CA ASP A 68 0.23 9.95 -0.99
C ASP A 68 0.71 9.38 0.35
N SER A 69 0.85 8.05 0.48
CA SER A 69 1.16 7.40 1.75
C SER A 69 2.38 6.48 1.70
N THR A 70 3.57 7.05 1.80
CA THR A 70 4.82 6.27 1.89
C THR A 70 4.85 5.33 3.10
N SER A 71 4.27 5.72 4.24
CA SER A 71 4.18 4.85 5.42
C SER A 71 3.37 3.58 5.14
N MET A 72 2.18 3.72 4.54
CA MET A 72 1.34 2.55 4.21
C MET A 72 2.01 1.65 3.17
N ILE A 73 2.74 2.24 2.20
CA ILE A 73 3.51 1.47 1.21
C ILE A 73 4.63 0.69 1.92
N SER A 74 5.36 1.32 2.85
CA SER A 74 6.42 0.64 3.61
C SER A 74 5.87 -0.47 4.50
N GLU A 75 4.72 -0.25 5.15
CA GLU A 75 4.04 -1.28 5.94
C GLU A 75 3.56 -2.44 5.06
N ALA A 76 2.98 -2.16 3.90
CA ALA A 76 2.59 -3.19 2.94
C ALA A 76 3.80 -3.99 2.43
N ALA A 77 4.96 -3.36 2.24
CA ALA A 77 6.18 -4.00 1.77
C ALA A 77 6.72 -5.10 2.69
N ILE A 78 6.30 -5.11 3.97
CA ILE A 78 6.65 -6.17 4.92
C ILE A 78 5.93 -7.49 4.60
N THR A 79 4.84 -7.46 3.83
CA THR A 79 4.02 -8.64 3.53
C THR A 79 4.57 -9.51 2.41
N SER A 80 5.47 -9.02 1.58
CA SER A 80 5.97 -9.63 0.33
C SER A 80 4.88 -9.86 -0.73
N LYS A 81 3.72 -9.25 -0.56
CA LYS A 81 2.57 -9.36 -1.50
C LYS A 81 2.64 -8.29 -2.59
N PRO A 82 2.06 -8.53 -3.76
CA PRO A 82 1.98 -7.54 -4.83
C PRO A 82 1.37 -6.23 -4.36
N ILE A 83 2.07 -5.11 -4.58
CA ILE A 83 1.62 -3.78 -4.20
C ILE A 83 1.47 -2.93 -5.45
N TYR A 84 0.26 -2.46 -5.70
CA TYR A 84 -0.03 -1.51 -6.75
C TYR A 84 -0.25 -0.11 -6.19
N ILE A 85 0.32 0.88 -6.86
CA ILE A 85 0.18 2.29 -6.50
C ILE A 85 -0.90 2.92 -7.34
N ALA A 86 -1.99 3.34 -6.68
CA ALA A 86 -3.03 4.11 -7.32
C ALA A 86 -2.61 5.58 -7.40
N ASN A 87 -2.31 6.04 -8.63
CA ASN A 87 -1.88 7.40 -8.87
C ASN A 87 -3.04 8.39 -8.73
N MET A 88 -2.88 9.33 -7.81
CA MET A 88 -3.75 10.50 -7.68
C MET A 88 -3.10 11.70 -8.35
N LYS A 89 -3.89 12.63 -8.89
CA LYS A 89 -3.34 13.89 -9.39
C LYS A 89 -2.56 14.58 -8.27
N ALA A 90 -1.23 14.52 -8.34
CA ALA A 90 -0.35 15.10 -7.35
C ALA A 90 -0.50 16.62 -7.37
N LYS A 91 -0.93 17.21 -6.27
CA LYS A 91 -0.93 18.66 -6.07
C LYS A 91 0.48 19.24 -5.86
N ARG A 92 1.49 18.40 -5.65
CA ARG A 92 2.87 18.82 -5.34
C ARG A 92 3.89 17.83 -5.89
N ASN A 93 4.82 18.35 -6.67
CA ASN A 93 5.96 17.59 -7.19
C ASN A 93 7.03 17.49 -6.08
N ASN A 94 6.93 16.47 -5.23
CA ASN A 94 7.89 16.29 -4.15
C ASN A 94 8.99 15.31 -4.56
N TYR A 95 10.23 15.81 -4.71
CA TYR A 95 11.41 15.02 -5.06
C TYR A 95 11.62 13.79 -4.16
N ARG A 96 11.33 13.90 -2.86
CA ARG A 96 11.45 12.78 -1.90
C ARG A 96 10.52 11.61 -2.26
N PHE A 97 9.31 11.90 -2.69
CA PHE A 97 8.38 10.85 -3.14
C PHE A 97 8.85 10.18 -4.43
N LYS A 98 9.37 10.95 -5.39
CA LYS A 98 9.92 10.38 -6.63
C LYS A 98 11.05 9.39 -6.34
N ASN A 99 12.00 9.76 -5.49
CA ASN A 99 13.12 8.90 -5.13
C ASN A 99 12.65 7.62 -4.41
N PHE A 100 11.71 7.76 -3.46
CA PHE A 100 11.11 6.63 -2.77
C PHE A 100 10.45 5.64 -3.75
N TYR A 101 9.63 6.14 -4.68
CA TYR A 101 8.97 5.30 -5.67
C TYR A 101 9.97 4.64 -6.63
N SER A 102 10.99 5.36 -7.09
CA SER A 102 12.04 4.81 -7.96
C SER A 102 12.71 3.62 -7.28
N GLN A 103 13.16 3.80 -6.04
CA GLN A 103 13.80 2.73 -5.28
C GLN A 103 12.89 1.51 -5.10
N PHE A 104 11.63 1.71 -4.74
CA PHE A 104 10.69 0.62 -4.53
C PHE A 104 10.33 -0.11 -5.84
N LYS A 105 10.30 0.59 -6.97
CA LYS A 105 10.16 -0.01 -8.30
C LYS A 105 11.39 -0.81 -8.71
N GLU A 106 12.59 -0.27 -8.50
CA GLU A 106 13.87 -0.97 -8.76
C GLU A 106 13.99 -2.26 -7.94
N MET A 107 13.55 -2.23 -6.68
CA MET A 107 13.46 -3.40 -5.81
C MET A 107 12.31 -4.35 -6.18
N LYS A 108 11.50 -4.03 -7.19
CA LYS A 108 10.32 -4.78 -7.63
C LYS A 108 9.27 -4.97 -6.53
N ILE A 109 9.21 -4.04 -5.57
CA ILE A 109 8.23 -4.07 -4.47
C ILE A 109 6.88 -3.55 -4.94
N ILE A 110 6.87 -2.51 -5.78
CA ILE A 110 5.65 -1.86 -6.25
C ILE A 110 5.58 -1.79 -7.78
N LYS A 111 4.36 -1.79 -8.29
CA LYS A 111 4.00 -1.42 -9.68
C LYS A 111 2.96 -0.31 -9.68
N ASP A 112 2.81 0.42 -10.78
CA ASP A 112 1.68 1.33 -10.93
C ASP A 112 0.39 0.56 -11.17
N LEU A 113 -0.74 1.06 -10.67
CA LEU A 113 -2.04 0.39 -10.83
C LEU A 113 -2.44 0.25 -12.32
N GLU A 114 -1.93 1.14 -13.16
CA GLU A 114 -2.10 1.08 -14.61
C GLU A 114 -1.42 -0.14 -15.25
N GLU A 115 -0.44 -0.74 -14.57
CA GLU A 115 0.26 -1.95 -15.02
C GLU A 115 -0.47 -3.24 -14.61
N PHE A 116 -1.57 -3.14 -13.85
CA PHE A 116 -2.34 -4.30 -13.41
C PHE A 116 -2.96 -5.02 -14.61
N GLN A 117 -2.67 -6.32 -14.73
CA GLN A 117 -3.26 -7.21 -15.71
C GLN A 117 -3.94 -8.36 -14.98
N ASP A 118 -5.23 -8.56 -15.28
CA ASP A 118 -6.04 -9.58 -14.64
C ASP A 118 -5.46 -10.99 -14.89
N GLY A 119 -5.24 -11.72 -13.80
CA GLY A 119 -4.83 -13.11 -13.83
C GLY A 119 -3.35 -13.39 -14.17
N ILE A 120 -2.51 -12.38 -14.37
CA ILE A 120 -1.16 -12.61 -14.92
C ILE A 120 -0.03 -12.39 -13.91
N ASP A 121 -0.09 -11.48 -12.96
CA ASP A 121 1.12 -11.13 -12.22
C ASP A 121 0.95 -11.01 -10.71
N LEU A 122 0.74 -12.12 -10.05
CA LEU A 122 1.14 -12.21 -8.64
C LEU A 122 2.65 -12.41 -8.60
N TRP A 123 3.39 -11.37 -8.25
CA TRP A 123 4.83 -11.47 -8.00
C TRP A 123 5.12 -11.46 -6.51
N THR A 124 6.27 -11.98 -6.15
CA THR A 124 6.82 -11.88 -4.81
C THR A 124 8.15 -11.14 -4.86
N TYR A 125 8.54 -10.55 -3.77
CA TYR A 125 9.83 -9.88 -3.58
C TYR A 125 10.38 -10.19 -2.19
N ASN A 126 11.66 -9.91 -1.97
CA ASN A 126 12.26 -10.09 -0.68
C ASN A 126 11.62 -9.14 0.34
N LYS A 127 11.10 -9.70 1.42
CA LYS A 127 10.47 -8.95 2.51
C LYS A 127 11.35 -7.80 2.97
N LEU A 128 10.79 -6.61 2.99
CA LEU A 128 11.48 -5.42 3.50
C LEU A 128 11.50 -5.47 5.04
N ASP A 129 12.63 -5.81 5.60
CA ASP A 129 12.85 -5.84 7.06
C ASP A 129 14.08 -5.00 7.44
N GLU A 130 13.93 -3.68 7.32
CA GLU A 130 14.99 -2.71 7.63
C GLU A 130 15.43 -2.78 9.09
N THR A 131 14.54 -3.11 10.01
CA THR A 131 14.88 -3.26 11.44
C THR A 131 15.89 -4.39 11.62
N LYS A 132 15.65 -5.54 11.00
CA LYS A 132 16.57 -6.69 11.06
C LYS A 132 17.92 -6.37 10.42
N ARG A 133 17.93 -5.56 9.35
CA ARG A 133 19.16 -5.13 8.67
C ARG A 133 19.95 -4.10 9.49
N ILE A 134 19.28 -3.12 10.09
CA ILE A 134 19.93 -1.96 10.72
C ILE A 134 20.37 -2.24 12.16
N VAL A 135 19.60 -3.00 12.94
CA VAL A 135 19.90 -3.26 14.37
C VAL A 135 21.31 -3.83 14.60
N PRO A 136 21.81 -4.82 13.83
CA PRO A 136 23.20 -5.28 13.98
C PRO A 136 24.25 -4.19 13.75
N LEU A 137 24.04 -3.35 12.75
CA LEU A 137 24.95 -2.24 12.42
C LEU A 137 25.01 -1.18 13.53
N ILE A 138 23.86 -0.87 14.11
CA ILE A 138 23.77 0.06 15.24
C ILE A 138 24.52 -0.54 16.45
N LYS A 139 24.27 -1.80 16.79
CA LYS A 139 24.94 -2.48 17.91
C LYS A 139 26.44 -2.51 17.73
N GLU A 140 26.94 -2.82 16.54
CA GLU A 140 28.37 -2.79 16.22
C GLU A 140 28.97 -1.38 16.44
N ARG A 141 28.29 -0.35 15.96
CA ARG A 141 28.73 1.02 16.13
C ARG A 141 28.72 1.49 17.59
N MET A 142 27.72 1.05 18.37
CA MET A 142 27.66 1.32 19.81
C MET A 142 28.82 0.65 20.56
N LYS A 143 29.16 -0.60 20.23
CA LYS A 143 30.34 -1.30 20.78
C LYS A 143 31.64 -0.58 20.48
N LYS A 144 31.84 -0.16 19.19
CA LYS A 144 33.04 0.58 18.80
C LYS A 144 33.20 1.92 19.53
N ASN A 145 32.10 2.52 19.93
CA ASN A 145 32.08 3.80 20.66
C ASN A 145 32.02 3.63 22.19
N GLY A 146 32.11 2.41 22.74
CA GLY A 146 32.08 2.14 24.17
C GLY A 146 30.74 2.48 24.86
N ILE A 147 29.64 2.43 24.13
CA ILE A 147 28.30 2.72 24.64
C ILE A 147 27.64 1.47 25.25
N ILE A 148 27.98 0.30 24.72
CA ILE A 148 27.57 -1.04 25.22
C ILE A 148 28.73 -2.01 25.11
#